data_1ca7d046f046f20c96fda33ac1ea092a
#
_entry.id   1ca7d046f046f20c96fda33ac1ea092a
#
_cell.length_a   1.000
_cell.length_b   1.000
_cell.length_c   1.000
_cell.angle_alpha   90.00
_cell.angle_beta   90.00
_cell.angle_gamma   90.00
#
_symmetry.space_group_name_H-M   'P 1'
#
loop_
_entity.id
_entity.type
_entity.pdbx_description
1 polymer ?
#
loop_
_entity_poly.entity_id
_entity_poly.type
_entity_poly.pdbx_seq_one_letter_code
_entity_poly.pdbx_strand_id
1 'polypeptide(L)'
;MQAMSRLREAAEKAKIELSGTGTTQINLPFITMSDGQPEHLDLSLSRSKFEELIADLIERTMAPTRQAMKDAGVSKGEVDKVILVGGSTRVPAVQTAIEKEVGKAPFKGINPDEAVAVGAALQAGIIVGDEGVTDVLLLDVTPLTLGIETLGGVTTMMIERNTTIPSRRSEVFSTASDNQPAVEVHVLQGEREFSKDNTTLGRFHLMGIPPAPRGIPQIEVTFDIDANGIVNVSAKDLGTGTEQSIKIESQTSLSEDEIQSKIAEAEEFAEEDKRRKARVDLRNQADSIVYQTRKMMEDSGDKLSDDDKAPVNEKLDELEGLIMNEGEPIDFEELDEAAIQAKMGELEEVMHGVSTKLYEAAAAEMAEQQAANEAGADGDGVVEADFEVVDGDDGDE
;
A
#
# COMPACT_ATOMS: atom_id res chain seq x y z
N MET A 1 43.74 -10.11 -17.95
CA MET A 1 42.93 -10.75 -16.91
C MET A 1 43.74 -11.10 -15.66
N GLN A 2 44.84 -11.81 -15.75
CA GLN A 2 45.63 -12.28 -14.58
C GLN A 2 46.18 -11.14 -13.68
N ALA A 3 46.66 -10.04 -14.27
CA ALA A 3 47.19 -8.88 -13.53
C ALA A 3 46.05 -8.21 -12.67
N MET A 4 44.85 -8.07 -13.23
CA MET A 4 43.71 -7.50 -12.51
C MET A 4 43.21 -8.40 -11.36
N SER A 5 43.27 -9.71 -11.52
CA SER A 5 42.95 -10.66 -10.44
C SER A 5 43.92 -10.51 -9.27
N ARG A 6 45.23 -10.49 -9.55
CA ARG A 6 46.29 -10.30 -8.56
C ARG A 6 46.16 -8.93 -7.85
N LEU A 7 45.80 -7.88 -8.59
CA LEU A 7 45.60 -6.54 -8.01
C LEU A 7 44.39 -6.51 -7.06
N ARG A 8 43.26 -7.13 -7.45
CA ARG A 8 42.08 -7.23 -6.58
C ARG A 8 42.36 -8.01 -5.29
N GLU A 9 43.06 -9.13 -5.40
CA GLU A 9 43.47 -9.94 -4.22
C GLU A 9 44.35 -9.13 -3.28
N ALA A 10 45.33 -8.40 -3.82
CA ALA A 10 46.23 -7.56 -3.05
C ALA A 10 45.51 -6.35 -2.41
N ALA A 11 44.58 -5.75 -3.13
CA ALA A 11 43.73 -4.67 -2.58
C ALA A 11 42.84 -5.16 -1.44
N GLU A 12 42.20 -6.32 -1.58
CA GLU A 12 41.39 -6.93 -0.50
C GLU A 12 42.26 -7.25 0.73
N LYS A 13 43.46 -7.83 0.53
CA LYS A 13 44.40 -8.05 1.61
C LYS A 13 44.81 -6.74 2.30
N ALA A 14 45.10 -5.69 1.54
CA ALA A 14 45.46 -4.38 2.05
C ALA A 14 44.31 -3.77 2.86
N LYS A 15 43.06 -3.85 2.39
CA LYS A 15 41.85 -3.42 3.11
C LYS A 15 41.76 -4.09 4.49
N ILE A 16 41.94 -5.42 4.54
CA ILE A 16 41.88 -6.19 5.78
C ILE A 16 43.00 -5.75 6.74
N GLU A 17 44.24 -5.66 6.27
CA GLU A 17 45.38 -5.25 7.06
C GLU A 17 45.23 -3.82 7.62
N LEU A 18 44.71 -2.88 6.82
CA LEU A 18 44.48 -1.49 7.24
C LEU A 18 43.37 -1.36 8.28
N SER A 19 42.55 -2.36 8.53
CA SER A 19 41.65 -2.36 9.67
C SER A 19 42.39 -2.49 11.02
N GLY A 20 43.55 -3.17 11.02
CA GLY A 20 44.39 -3.35 12.22
C GLY A 20 45.63 -2.47 12.28
N THR A 21 46.17 -2.05 11.12
CA THR A 21 47.44 -1.30 11.01
C THR A 21 47.22 0.09 10.41
N GLY A 22 48.16 0.98 10.63
CA GLY A 22 48.10 2.36 10.06
C GLY A 22 48.59 2.43 8.61
N THR A 23 49.41 1.45 8.17
CA THR A 23 49.96 1.37 6.81
C THR A 23 50.15 -0.08 6.39
N THR A 24 50.07 -0.35 5.08
CA THR A 24 50.38 -1.65 4.48
C THR A 24 51.12 -1.47 3.20
N GLN A 25 51.79 -2.54 2.72
CA GLN A 25 52.57 -2.54 1.48
C GLN A 25 51.94 -3.50 0.48
N ILE A 26 51.65 -3.02 -0.72
CA ILE A 26 51.16 -3.79 -1.84
C ILE A 26 52.37 -4.06 -2.75
N ASN A 27 52.91 -5.27 -2.73
CA ASN A 27 54.04 -5.67 -3.56
C ASN A 27 53.61 -6.80 -4.50
N LEU A 28 53.56 -6.50 -5.79
CA LEU A 28 53.18 -7.44 -6.85
C LEU A 28 54.29 -7.48 -7.91
N PRO A 29 55.32 -8.33 -7.73
CA PRO A 29 56.37 -8.48 -8.73
C PRO A 29 55.81 -9.13 -9.99
N PHE A 30 56.33 -8.70 -11.14
CA PHE A 30 55.94 -9.22 -12.45
C PHE A 30 54.42 -9.16 -12.68
N ILE A 31 53.83 -8.02 -12.41
CA ILE A 31 52.37 -7.83 -12.54
C ILE A 31 51.95 -7.82 -14.02
N THR A 32 52.77 -7.24 -14.86
CA THR A 32 52.54 -7.15 -16.31
C THR A 32 53.88 -7.03 -17.06
N MET A 33 53.82 -7.04 -18.41
CA MET A 33 54.92 -6.74 -19.30
C MET A 33 54.60 -5.48 -20.09
N SER A 34 55.55 -4.53 -20.18
CA SER A 34 55.46 -3.37 -21.04
C SER A 34 56.72 -3.28 -21.87
N ASP A 35 56.59 -3.17 -23.19
CA ASP A 35 57.69 -3.10 -24.14
C ASP A 35 58.73 -4.23 -23.98
N GLY A 36 58.25 -5.45 -23.61
CA GLY A 36 59.10 -6.62 -23.40
C GLY A 36 59.86 -6.63 -22.08
N GLN A 37 59.65 -5.64 -21.21
CA GLN A 37 60.20 -5.59 -19.86
C GLN A 37 59.14 -5.91 -18.79
N PRO A 38 59.52 -6.64 -17.73
CA PRO A 38 58.64 -6.94 -16.64
C PRO A 38 58.38 -5.70 -15.77
N GLU A 39 57.12 -5.41 -15.50
CA GLU A 39 56.70 -4.33 -14.61
C GLU A 39 56.35 -4.90 -13.22
N HIS A 40 56.66 -4.12 -12.20
CA HIS A 40 56.41 -4.44 -10.80
C HIS A 40 55.56 -3.34 -10.16
N LEU A 41 54.61 -3.72 -9.31
CA LEU A 41 53.89 -2.79 -8.48
C LEU A 41 54.43 -2.89 -7.04
N ASP A 42 54.96 -1.79 -6.53
CA ASP A 42 55.33 -1.66 -5.11
C ASP A 42 54.77 -0.33 -4.62
N LEU A 43 53.75 -0.42 -3.73
CA LEU A 43 53.00 0.74 -3.26
C LEU A 43 52.76 0.62 -1.75
N SER A 44 53.07 1.70 -1.02
CA SER A 44 52.66 1.85 0.38
C SER A 44 51.32 2.56 0.45
N LEU A 45 50.37 1.97 1.15
CA LEU A 45 49.02 2.53 1.36
C LEU A 45 48.80 2.79 2.85
N SER A 46 48.48 4.04 3.20
CA SER A 46 48.08 4.39 4.56
C SER A 46 46.59 4.19 4.78
N ARG A 47 46.19 3.91 6.04
CA ARG A 47 44.78 3.87 6.46
C ARG A 47 44.05 5.16 6.07
N SER A 48 44.64 6.33 6.36
CA SER A 48 44.03 7.63 6.02
C SER A 48 43.72 7.78 4.53
N LYS A 49 44.64 7.30 3.65
CA LYS A 49 44.40 7.36 2.19
C LYS A 49 43.33 6.35 1.76
N PHE A 50 43.32 5.18 2.38
CA PHE A 50 42.26 4.19 2.15
C PHE A 50 40.88 4.74 2.56
N GLU A 51 40.76 5.31 3.76
CA GLU A 51 39.53 5.90 4.28
C GLU A 51 39.03 7.07 3.44
N GLU A 52 39.96 7.90 2.93
CA GLU A 52 39.63 8.96 1.94
C GLU A 52 39.00 8.38 0.68
N LEU A 53 39.57 7.28 0.14
CA LEU A 53 39.10 6.63 -1.09
C LEU A 53 37.72 5.97 -0.96
N ILE A 54 37.30 5.60 0.26
CA ILE A 54 36.02 4.95 0.53
C ILE A 54 34.99 5.86 1.21
N ALA A 55 35.31 7.13 1.38
CA ALA A 55 34.48 8.06 2.15
C ALA A 55 33.05 8.21 1.58
N ASP A 56 32.95 8.26 0.25
CA ASP A 56 31.67 8.31 -0.46
C ASP A 56 30.85 7.03 -0.27
N LEU A 57 31.48 5.87 -0.24
CA LEU A 57 30.82 4.58 0.02
C LEU A 57 30.26 4.52 1.45
N ILE A 58 31.02 5.04 2.42
CA ILE A 58 30.57 5.11 3.82
C ILE A 58 29.37 6.07 3.93
N GLU A 59 29.43 7.26 3.33
CA GLU A 59 28.30 8.20 3.38
C GLU A 59 27.02 7.62 2.74
N ARG A 60 27.15 6.90 1.64
CA ARG A 60 26.01 6.19 1.03
C ARG A 60 25.34 5.20 1.95
N THR A 61 26.04 4.61 2.93
CA THR A 61 25.43 3.70 3.93
C THR A 61 24.67 4.44 5.03
N MET A 62 24.91 5.73 5.19
CA MET A 62 24.23 6.53 6.22
C MET A 62 22.79 6.89 5.83
N ALA A 63 22.49 7.02 4.54
CA ALA A 63 21.13 7.32 4.07
C ALA A 63 20.12 6.23 4.48
N PRO A 64 20.31 4.94 4.17
CA PRO A 64 19.41 3.88 4.61
C PRO A 64 19.38 3.73 6.15
N THR A 65 20.49 4.02 6.85
CA THR A 65 20.50 4.01 8.32
C THR A 65 19.55 5.07 8.89
N ARG A 66 19.61 6.31 8.38
CA ARG A 66 18.70 7.40 8.78
C ARG A 66 17.25 7.05 8.47
N GLN A 67 17.01 6.49 7.28
CA GLN A 67 15.67 6.10 6.86
C GLN A 67 15.09 5.01 7.77
N ALA A 68 15.86 3.97 8.09
CA ALA A 68 15.43 2.92 9.00
C ALA A 68 15.08 3.46 10.40
N MET A 69 15.87 4.40 10.93
CA MET A 69 15.57 5.06 12.20
C MET A 69 14.29 5.91 12.12
N LYS A 70 14.10 6.65 11.02
CA LYS A 70 12.89 7.44 10.76
C LYS A 70 11.64 6.55 10.68
N ASP A 71 11.69 5.46 9.92
CA ASP A 71 10.59 4.52 9.73
C ASP A 71 10.19 3.82 11.04
N ALA A 72 11.18 3.49 11.87
CA ALA A 72 10.96 2.93 13.20
C ALA A 72 10.50 3.98 14.24
N GLY A 73 10.50 5.27 13.92
CA GLY A 73 10.22 6.34 14.87
C GLY A 73 11.24 6.44 16.01
N VAL A 74 12.48 5.95 15.81
CA VAL A 74 13.50 5.82 16.85
C VAL A 74 14.52 6.94 16.74
N SER A 75 14.74 7.68 17.82
CA SER A 75 15.80 8.69 17.93
C SER A 75 17.14 8.09 18.36
N LYS A 76 18.24 8.87 18.21
CA LYS A 76 19.61 8.44 18.60
C LYS A 76 19.73 7.89 20.03
N GLY A 77 18.96 8.42 20.96
CA GLY A 77 19.01 8.02 22.39
C GLY A 77 18.26 6.72 22.68
N GLU A 78 17.34 6.32 21.82
CA GLU A 78 16.43 5.19 22.03
C GLU A 78 16.97 3.86 21.49
N VAL A 79 18.04 3.90 20.68
CA VAL A 79 18.72 2.69 20.21
C VAL A 79 19.43 2.01 21.35
N ASP A 80 19.07 0.77 21.70
CA ASP A 80 19.70 0.03 22.79
C ASP A 80 21.09 -0.47 22.45
N LYS A 81 21.24 -1.10 21.27
CA LYS A 81 22.50 -1.67 20.80
C LYS A 81 22.64 -1.51 19.30
N VAL A 82 23.87 -1.26 18.86
CA VAL A 82 24.27 -1.27 17.44
C VAL A 82 25.10 -2.52 17.21
N ILE A 83 24.62 -3.41 16.35
CA ILE A 83 25.33 -4.64 15.99
C ILE A 83 25.79 -4.49 14.54
N LEU A 84 27.08 -4.61 14.31
CA LEU A 84 27.68 -4.57 12.99
C LEU A 84 27.91 -5.99 12.48
N VAL A 85 27.52 -6.25 11.22
CA VAL A 85 27.60 -7.55 10.56
C VAL A 85 28.34 -7.42 9.25
N GLY A 86 29.16 -8.42 8.93
CA GLY A 86 29.98 -8.49 7.71
C GLY A 86 31.39 -7.91 7.88
N GLY A 87 32.34 -8.46 7.14
CA GLY A 87 33.77 -8.14 7.27
C GLY A 87 34.13 -6.67 7.01
N SER A 88 33.37 -5.97 6.12
CA SER A 88 33.60 -4.55 5.84
C SER A 88 33.32 -3.64 7.04
N THR A 89 32.51 -4.07 7.99
CA THR A 89 32.24 -3.32 9.24
C THR A 89 33.40 -3.31 10.21
N ARG A 90 34.48 -4.07 9.93
CA ARG A 90 35.74 -4.01 10.69
C ARG A 90 36.54 -2.76 10.38
N VAL A 91 36.26 -2.07 9.29
CA VAL A 91 36.94 -0.82 8.93
C VAL A 91 36.62 0.26 9.99
N PRO A 92 37.65 0.88 10.62
CA PRO A 92 37.44 1.86 11.69
C PRO A 92 36.57 3.04 11.32
N ALA A 93 36.69 3.55 10.09
CA ALA A 93 35.89 4.65 9.60
C ALA A 93 34.38 4.32 9.54
N VAL A 94 34.00 3.08 9.20
CA VAL A 94 32.61 2.61 9.26
C VAL A 94 32.06 2.64 10.68
N GLN A 95 32.85 2.12 11.65
CA GLN A 95 32.46 2.11 13.06
C GLN A 95 32.25 3.52 13.61
N THR A 96 33.17 4.44 13.25
CA THR A 96 33.09 5.85 13.66
C THR A 96 31.90 6.55 13.04
N ALA A 97 31.61 6.30 11.75
CA ALA A 97 30.48 6.90 11.06
C ALA A 97 29.14 6.48 11.70
N ILE A 98 28.95 5.18 11.96
CA ILE A 98 27.76 4.65 12.62
C ILE A 98 27.62 5.20 14.06
N GLU A 99 28.70 5.21 14.82
CA GLU A 99 28.67 5.77 16.19
C GLU A 99 28.23 7.25 16.18
N LYS A 100 28.74 8.04 15.23
CA LYS A 100 28.33 9.45 15.06
C LYS A 100 26.86 9.58 14.64
N GLU A 101 26.38 8.70 13.74
CA GLU A 101 25.01 8.76 13.25
C GLU A 101 24.01 8.32 14.30
N VAL A 102 24.22 7.18 14.93
CA VAL A 102 23.29 6.58 15.90
C VAL A 102 23.49 7.12 17.33
N GLY A 103 24.66 7.70 17.62
CA GLY A 103 25.00 8.23 18.95
C GLY A 103 25.42 7.15 19.97
N LYS A 104 25.68 5.92 19.49
CA LYS A 104 26.06 4.80 20.35
C LYS A 104 27.15 3.94 19.68
N ALA A 105 28.18 3.59 20.44
CA ALA A 105 29.27 2.76 19.97
C ALA A 105 28.78 1.35 19.60
N PRO A 106 29.32 0.75 18.52
CA PRO A 106 28.97 -0.62 18.14
C PRO A 106 29.26 -1.65 19.22
N PHE A 107 28.32 -2.57 19.41
CA PHE A 107 28.43 -3.67 20.36
C PHE A 107 29.47 -4.70 19.88
N LYS A 108 30.44 -5.05 20.73
CA LYS A 108 31.58 -5.92 20.38
C LYS A 108 31.40 -7.40 20.79
N GLY A 109 30.21 -7.76 21.30
CA GLY A 109 29.96 -9.12 21.79
C GLY A 109 29.62 -10.15 20.70
N ILE A 110 29.55 -9.77 19.46
CA ILE A 110 29.23 -10.64 18.31
C ILE A 110 30.35 -10.50 17.28
N ASN A 111 30.83 -11.64 16.74
CA ASN A 111 31.79 -11.64 15.64
C ASN A 111 31.06 -11.27 14.34
N PRO A 112 31.43 -10.15 13.67
CA PRO A 112 30.77 -9.72 12.46
C PRO A 112 30.82 -10.72 11.29
N ASP A 113 31.84 -11.58 11.24
CA ASP A 113 32.02 -12.56 10.17
C ASP A 113 31.17 -13.82 10.39
N GLU A 114 30.78 -14.11 11.64
CA GLU A 114 30.04 -15.32 12.03
C GLU A 114 28.56 -15.06 12.28
N ALA A 115 28.14 -13.80 12.44
CA ALA A 115 26.79 -13.43 12.85
C ALA A 115 25.71 -14.03 11.94
N VAL A 116 25.91 -14.05 10.64
CA VAL A 116 24.95 -14.63 9.66
C VAL A 116 24.86 -16.15 9.82
N ALA A 117 26.01 -16.83 9.98
CA ALA A 117 26.03 -18.28 10.16
C ALA A 117 25.35 -18.71 11.47
N VAL A 118 25.58 -17.96 12.54
CA VAL A 118 24.90 -18.17 13.85
C VAL A 118 23.41 -17.95 13.72
N GLY A 119 22.97 -16.87 13.06
CA GLY A 119 21.56 -16.59 12.77
C GLY A 119 20.89 -17.71 11.97
N ALA A 120 21.56 -18.20 10.92
CA ALA A 120 21.07 -19.32 10.11
C ALA A 120 20.94 -20.62 10.95
N ALA A 121 21.89 -20.89 11.84
CA ALA A 121 21.82 -22.04 12.73
C ALA A 121 20.67 -21.94 13.73
N LEU A 122 20.44 -20.75 14.30
CA LEU A 122 19.29 -20.49 15.19
C LEU A 122 17.96 -20.70 14.45
N GLN A 123 17.85 -20.18 13.23
CA GLN A 123 16.63 -20.36 12.39
C GLN A 123 16.41 -21.85 12.06
N ALA A 124 17.46 -22.60 11.75
CA ALA A 124 17.36 -24.03 11.53
C ALA A 124 16.86 -24.76 12.79
N GLY A 125 17.35 -24.36 13.98
CA GLY A 125 16.88 -24.88 15.27
C GLY A 125 15.38 -24.63 15.49
N ILE A 126 14.90 -23.43 15.19
CA ILE A 126 13.47 -23.09 15.27
C ILE A 126 12.63 -23.98 14.35
N ILE A 127 13.09 -24.17 13.08
CA ILE A 127 12.37 -25.01 12.09
C ILE A 127 12.28 -26.47 12.54
N VAL A 128 13.30 -27.01 13.17
CA VAL A 128 13.29 -28.41 13.66
C VAL A 128 12.67 -28.56 15.06
N GLY A 129 12.26 -27.47 15.68
CA GLY A 129 11.63 -27.48 17.01
C GLY A 129 12.59 -27.73 18.16
N ASP A 130 13.83 -27.26 18.06
CA ASP A 130 14.82 -27.37 19.16
C ASP A 130 14.40 -26.52 20.36
N GLU A 131 14.25 -27.15 21.52
CA GLU A 131 13.78 -26.50 22.76
C GLU A 131 14.74 -25.36 23.23
N GLY A 132 15.99 -25.38 22.81
CA GLY A 132 16.99 -24.36 23.18
C GLY A 132 16.82 -23.00 22.46
N VAL A 133 15.98 -22.94 21.44
CA VAL A 133 15.77 -21.73 20.61
C VAL A 133 14.30 -21.35 20.41
N THR A 134 13.37 -21.94 21.17
CA THR A 134 11.92 -21.70 21.06
C THR A 134 11.51 -20.27 21.39
N ASP A 135 12.29 -19.56 22.18
CA ASP A 135 12.00 -18.18 22.60
C ASP A 135 12.45 -17.10 21.58
N VAL A 136 13.04 -17.53 20.46
CA VAL A 136 13.50 -16.60 19.40
C VAL A 136 12.42 -16.48 18.34
N LEU A 137 11.87 -15.30 18.18
CA LEU A 137 10.90 -14.97 17.13
C LEU A 137 11.55 -14.10 16.07
N LEU A 138 11.59 -14.57 14.82
CA LEU A 138 11.95 -13.76 13.67
C LEU A 138 10.66 -13.20 13.04
N LEU A 139 10.55 -11.88 13.03
CA LEU A 139 9.49 -11.16 12.31
C LEU A 139 10.13 -10.43 11.13
N ASP A 140 9.63 -10.70 9.95
CA ASP A 140 10.00 -9.98 8.74
C ASP A 140 8.95 -8.91 8.42
N VAL A 141 9.25 -8.00 7.49
CA VAL A 141 8.36 -6.91 7.10
C VAL A 141 8.26 -6.80 5.58
N THR A 142 7.17 -6.20 5.11
CA THR A 142 7.02 -5.81 3.70
C THR A 142 7.97 -4.66 3.37
N PRO A 143 8.78 -4.76 2.28
CA PRO A 143 9.71 -3.70 1.91
C PRO A 143 9.03 -2.47 1.31
N LEU A 144 7.90 -2.68 0.62
CA LEU A 144 7.10 -1.65 -0.04
C LEU A 144 5.61 -1.93 0.19
N THR A 145 4.81 -0.88 0.08
CA THR A 145 3.34 -0.92 0.15
C THR A 145 2.77 -1.77 -0.99
N LEU A 146 1.78 -2.59 -0.65
CA LEU A 146 0.98 -3.37 -1.60
C LEU A 146 -0.41 -2.77 -1.71
N GLY A 147 -0.94 -2.70 -2.92
CA GLY A 147 -2.25 -2.13 -3.17
C GLY A 147 -2.87 -2.62 -4.48
N ILE A 148 -4.02 -2.06 -4.79
CA ILE A 148 -4.73 -2.28 -6.05
C ILE A 148 -5.06 -0.96 -6.74
N GLU A 149 -5.19 -1.01 -8.05
CA GLU A 149 -5.75 0.10 -8.82
C GLU A 149 -7.25 0.23 -8.60
N THR A 150 -7.71 1.45 -8.36
CA THR A 150 -9.12 1.80 -8.20
C THR A 150 -9.53 2.90 -9.19
N LEU A 151 -10.78 3.33 -9.13
CA LEU A 151 -11.38 4.28 -10.07
C LEU A 151 -10.56 5.56 -10.19
N GLY A 152 -10.20 5.91 -11.44
CA GLY A 152 -9.37 7.08 -11.75
C GLY A 152 -7.86 6.77 -11.78
N GLY A 153 -7.46 5.48 -11.76
CA GLY A 153 -6.05 5.07 -11.80
C GLY A 153 -5.29 5.32 -10.50
N VAL A 154 -6.02 5.52 -9.40
CA VAL A 154 -5.46 5.72 -8.05
C VAL A 154 -5.09 4.37 -7.45
N THR A 155 -4.02 4.34 -6.66
CA THR A 155 -3.64 3.17 -5.87
C THR A 155 -4.32 3.22 -4.52
N THR A 156 -5.15 2.23 -4.21
CA THR A 156 -5.65 1.99 -2.86
C THR A 156 -4.71 1.06 -2.14
N MET A 157 -4.12 1.56 -1.05
CA MET A 157 -3.15 0.83 -0.23
C MET A 157 -3.85 -0.22 0.62
N MET A 158 -3.42 -1.49 0.50
CA MET A 158 -3.97 -2.63 1.26
C MET A 158 -3.06 -3.02 2.42
N ILE A 159 -1.76 -3.14 2.19
CA ILE A 159 -0.75 -3.46 3.21
C ILE A 159 0.38 -2.44 3.07
N GLU A 160 0.57 -1.62 4.08
CA GLU A 160 1.62 -0.60 4.08
C GLU A 160 3.02 -1.21 4.19
N ARG A 161 4.04 -0.51 3.69
CA ARG A 161 5.44 -0.89 3.91
C ARG A 161 5.75 -1.02 5.40
N ASN A 162 6.74 -1.81 5.74
CA ASN A 162 7.13 -2.10 7.13
C ASN A 162 6.05 -2.81 7.96
N THR A 163 5.01 -3.36 7.33
CA THR A 163 4.04 -4.23 8.01
C THR A 163 4.69 -5.59 8.27
N THR A 164 4.65 -6.06 9.52
CA THR A 164 5.16 -7.40 9.88
C THR A 164 4.40 -8.51 9.18
N ILE A 165 5.11 -9.52 8.72
CA ILE A 165 4.55 -10.72 8.10
C ILE A 165 4.69 -11.95 9.02
N PRO A 166 3.74 -12.92 8.99
CA PRO A 166 2.59 -13.00 8.09
C PRO A 166 1.52 -11.93 8.38
N SER A 167 0.82 -11.45 7.33
CA SER A 167 -0.22 -10.43 7.46
C SER A 167 -1.36 -10.68 6.46
N ARG A 168 -2.59 -10.42 6.90
CA ARG A 168 -3.78 -10.50 6.07
C ARG A 168 -4.63 -9.25 6.20
N ARG A 169 -5.09 -8.70 5.06
CA ARG A 169 -5.98 -7.55 4.98
C ARG A 169 -7.04 -7.79 3.91
N SER A 170 -8.28 -7.40 4.23
CA SER A 170 -9.41 -7.47 3.31
C SER A 170 -10.14 -6.14 3.29
N GLU A 171 -10.55 -5.69 2.10
CA GLU A 171 -11.41 -4.52 1.90
C GLU A 171 -12.48 -4.84 0.85
N VAL A 172 -13.64 -4.19 0.97
CA VAL A 172 -14.77 -4.38 0.06
C VAL A 172 -14.82 -3.23 -0.94
N PHE A 173 -14.77 -3.59 -2.21
CA PHE A 173 -14.88 -2.70 -3.36
C PHE A 173 -16.20 -2.96 -4.11
N SER A 174 -16.47 -2.14 -5.12
CA SER A 174 -17.65 -2.31 -5.95
C SER A 174 -17.34 -2.09 -7.42
N THR A 175 -18.35 -2.26 -8.29
CA THR A 175 -18.25 -2.02 -9.72
C THR A 175 -18.26 -0.52 -10.03
N ALA A 176 -17.52 -0.11 -11.07
CA ALA A 176 -17.44 1.27 -11.56
C ALA A 176 -18.51 1.61 -12.59
N SER A 177 -19.13 0.58 -13.23
CA SER A 177 -20.12 0.75 -14.29
C SER A 177 -21.34 -0.13 -14.04
N ASP A 178 -22.50 0.30 -14.59
CA ASP A 178 -23.74 -0.46 -14.55
C ASP A 178 -23.60 -1.78 -15.32
N ASN A 179 -24.19 -2.85 -14.77
CA ASN A 179 -24.19 -4.17 -15.36
C ASN A 179 -22.82 -4.72 -15.73
N GLN A 180 -21.78 -4.32 -14.98
CA GLN A 180 -20.41 -4.76 -15.19
C GLN A 180 -20.28 -6.25 -14.88
N PRO A 181 -19.96 -7.13 -15.87
CA PRO A 181 -19.98 -8.59 -15.68
C PRO A 181 -18.70 -9.14 -15.04
N ALA A 182 -17.65 -8.31 -14.97
CA ALA A 182 -16.35 -8.69 -14.44
C ALA A 182 -15.62 -7.48 -13.86
N VAL A 183 -14.74 -7.70 -12.88
CA VAL A 183 -13.79 -6.70 -12.40
C VAL A 183 -12.36 -7.18 -12.63
N GLU A 184 -11.48 -6.30 -13.10
CA GLU A 184 -10.04 -6.54 -13.12
C GLU A 184 -9.44 -6.10 -11.78
N VAL A 185 -8.68 -6.99 -11.17
CA VAL A 185 -7.87 -6.67 -9.99
C VAL A 185 -6.42 -6.51 -10.46
N HIS A 186 -5.95 -5.28 -10.45
CA HIS A 186 -4.58 -4.90 -10.80
C HIS A 186 -3.78 -4.73 -9.52
N VAL A 187 -2.89 -5.68 -9.24
CA VAL A 187 -2.07 -5.73 -8.02
C VAL A 187 -0.79 -4.94 -8.23
N LEU A 188 -0.51 -4.04 -7.29
CA LEU A 188 0.55 -3.04 -7.36
C LEU A 188 1.48 -3.12 -6.15
N GLN A 189 2.74 -2.69 -6.36
CA GLN A 189 3.71 -2.49 -5.31
C GLN A 189 4.42 -1.15 -5.49
N GLY A 190 4.47 -0.33 -4.46
CA GLY A 190 5.13 0.97 -4.44
C GLY A 190 4.44 1.98 -3.55
N GLU A 191 5.03 3.18 -3.47
CA GLU A 191 4.62 4.25 -2.57
C GLU A 191 3.91 5.41 -3.28
N ARG A 192 3.72 5.33 -4.62
CA ARG A 192 3.09 6.39 -5.42
C ARG A 192 1.56 6.28 -5.36
N GLU A 193 0.88 7.42 -5.40
CA GLU A 193 -0.59 7.49 -5.36
C GLU A 193 -1.26 6.97 -6.64
N PHE A 194 -0.55 6.92 -7.78
CA PHE A 194 -1.10 6.47 -9.06
C PHE A 194 -0.56 5.11 -9.47
N SER A 195 -1.46 4.28 -10.00
CA SER A 195 -1.17 2.91 -10.43
C SER A 195 -0.05 2.82 -11.48
N LYS A 196 -0.02 3.79 -12.42
CA LYS A 196 0.98 3.87 -13.50
C LYS A 196 2.40 4.11 -13.01
N ASP A 197 2.55 4.72 -11.83
CA ASP A 197 3.83 5.09 -11.23
C ASP A 197 4.34 4.02 -10.24
N ASN A 198 3.54 2.96 -10.00
CA ASN A 198 3.87 1.81 -9.17
C ASN A 198 4.23 0.59 -10.02
N THR A 199 4.82 -0.42 -9.38
CA THR A 199 5.20 -1.67 -10.04
C THR A 199 4.01 -2.62 -10.09
N THR A 200 3.65 -3.10 -11.28
CA THR A 200 2.64 -4.15 -11.44
C THR A 200 3.19 -5.49 -10.98
N LEU A 201 2.55 -6.12 -10.01
CA LEU A 201 2.84 -7.49 -9.58
C LEU A 201 2.02 -8.53 -10.33
N GLY A 202 0.81 -8.18 -10.73
CA GLY A 202 -0.06 -9.07 -11.49
C GLY A 202 -1.43 -8.46 -11.77
N ARG A 203 -2.18 -9.13 -12.66
CA ARG A 203 -3.56 -8.79 -12.99
C ARG A 203 -4.39 -10.07 -13.10
N PHE A 204 -5.61 -10.03 -12.61
CA PHE A 204 -6.57 -11.12 -12.80
C PHE A 204 -8.00 -10.57 -12.84
N HIS A 205 -8.94 -11.38 -13.34
CA HIS A 205 -10.32 -10.97 -13.52
C HIS A 205 -11.24 -11.84 -12.67
N LEU A 206 -12.08 -11.23 -11.88
CA LEU A 206 -13.25 -11.88 -11.27
C LEU A 206 -14.41 -11.74 -12.25
N MET A 207 -14.84 -12.87 -12.80
CA MET A 207 -15.94 -12.96 -13.78
C MET A 207 -17.22 -13.48 -13.13
N GLY A 208 -18.36 -13.24 -13.80
CA GLY A 208 -19.66 -13.80 -13.36
C GLY A 208 -20.35 -12.97 -12.30
N ILE A 209 -20.09 -11.67 -12.27
CA ILE A 209 -20.83 -10.71 -11.44
C ILE A 209 -22.22 -10.54 -12.07
N PRO A 210 -23.32 -10.72 -11.32
CA PRO A 210 -24.67 -10.49 -11.82
C PRO A 210 -24.90 -9.05 -12.27
N PRO A 211 -25.71 -8.82 -13.31
CA PRO A 211 -26.08 -7.46 -13.69
C PRO A 211 -26.70 -6.70 -12.51
N ALA A 212 -26.13 -5.58 -12.19
CA ALA A 212 -26.59 -4.69 -11.13
C ALA A 212 -26.13 -3.25 -11.41
N PRO A 213 -26.78 -2.25 -10.83
CA PRO A 213 -26.27 -0.88 -10.85
C PRO A 213 -24.87 -0.79 -10.24
N ARG A 214 -24.04 0.13 -10.74
CA ARG A 214 -22.71 0.39 -10.19
C ARG A 214 -22.80 0.72 -8.69
N GLY A 215 -21.82 0.28 -7.92
CA GLY A 215 -21.79 0.50 -6.47
C GLY A 215 -22.61 -0.51 -5.65
N ILE A 216 -23.42 -1.39 -6.27
CA ILE A 216 -24.22 -2.42 -5.57
C ILE A 216 -23.44 -3.71 -5.34
N PRO A 217 -22.75 -4.30 -6.33
CA PRO A 217 -21.94 -5.51 -6.11
C PRO A 217 -20.88 -5.27 -5.04
N GLN A 218 -20.67 -6.26 -4.17
CA GLN A 218 -19.68 -6.21 -3.09
C GLN A 218 -18.57 -7.20 -3.40
N ILE A 219 -17.40 -6.69 -3.75
CA ILE A 219 -16.22 -7.45 -4.12
C ILE A 219 -15.19 -7.35 -3.00
N GLU A 220 -15.04 -8.39 -2.19
CA GLU A 220 -14.02 -8.46 -1.15
C GLU A 220 -12.68 -8.81 -1.80
N VAL A 221 -11.70 -7.91 -1.70
CA VAL A 221 -10.31 -8.16 -2.11
C VAL A 221 -9.48 -8.41 -0.87
N THR A 222 -8.81 -9.57 -0.84
CA THR A 222 -7.98 -10.00 0.28
C THR A 222 -6.54 -10.16 -0.17
N PHE A 223 -5.63 -9.53 0.57
CA PHE A 223 -4.20 -9.74 0.52
C PHE A 223 -3.78 -10.63 1.68
N ASP A 224 -3.07 -11.70 1.39
CA ASP A 224 -2.57 -12.66 2.37
C ASP A 224 -1.08 -12.92 2.11
N ILE A 225 -0.22 -12.48 3.02
CA ILE A 225 1.23 -12.65 2.94
C ILE A 225 1.64 -13.68 3.99
N ASP A 226 2.26 -14.76 3.52
CA ASP A 226 2.77 -15.80 4.41
C ASP A 226 4.10 -15.41 5.07
N ALA A 227 4.60 -16.26 5.99
CA ALA A 227 5.87 -16.04 6.68
C ALA A 227 7.10 -16.08 5.74
N ASN A 228 6.96 -16.52 4.51
CA ASN A 228 8.02 -16.55 3.48
C ASN A 228 7.96 -15.33 2.54
N GLY A 229 7.01 -14.41 2.77
CA GLY A 229 6.80 -13.25 1.92
C GLY A 229 6.05 -13.54 0.61
N ILE A 230 5.43 -14.71 0.48
CA ILE A 230 4.60 -15.04 -0.68
C ILE A 230 3.26 -14.33 -0.53
N VAL A 231 2.89 -13.55 -1.54
CA VAL A 231 1.66 -12.77 -1.57
C VAL A 231 0.59 -13.52 -2.35
N ASN A 232 -0.54 -13.84 -1.71
CA ASN A 232 -1.75 -14.31 -2.36
C ASN A 232 -2.78 -13.19 -2.37
N VAL A 233 -3.33 -12.88 -3.53
CA VAL A 233 -4.41 -11.90 -3.67
C VAL A 233 -5.64 -12.60 -4.21
N SER A 234 -6.75 -12.52 -3.50
CA SER A 234 -8.04 -13.04 -3.93
C SER A 234 -9.08 -11.95 -4.03
N ALA A 235 -10.03 -12.13 -4.94
CA ALA A 235 -11.21 -11.31 -5.08
C ALA A 235 -12.44 -12.20 -5.04
N LYS A 236 -13.43 -11.87 -4.22
CA LYS A 236 -14.65 -12.63 -4.01
C LYS A 236 -15.88 -11.74 -4.11
N ASP A 237 -16.80 -12.11 -4.96
CA ASP A 237 -18.15 -11.52 -4.97
C ASP A 237 -18.95 -12.07 -3.78
N LEU A 238 -19.28 -11.21 -2.82
CA LEU A 238 -20.01 -11.59 -1.62
C LEU A 238 -21.46 -11.99 -1.91
N GLY A 239 -22.03 -11.53 -3.03
CA GLY A 239 -23.40 -11.89 -3.46
C GLY A 239 -23.49 -13.29 -4.02
N THR A 240 -22.57 -13.70 -4.89
CA THR A 240 -22.58 -15.02 -5.56
C THR A 240 -21.67 -16.05 -4.90
N GLY A 241 -20.67 -15.59 -4.12
CA GLY A 241 -19.63 -16.44 -3.56
C GLY A 241 -18.54 -16.83 -4.58
N THR A 242 -18.62 -16.33 -5.82
CA THR A 242 -17.57 -16.55 -6.84
C THR A 242 -16.26 -15.92 -6.42
N GLU A 243 -15.16 -16.67 -6.51
CA GLU A 243 -13.83 -16.23 -6.10
C GLU A 243 -12.79 -16.53 -7.17
N GLN A 244 -11.83 -15.63 -7.33
CA GLN A 244 -10.63 -15.80 -8.13
C GLN A 244 -9.42 -15.30 -7.34
N SER A 245 -8.25 -15.89 -7.60
CA SER A 245 -7.03 -15.50 -6.91
C SER A 245 -5.80 -15.59 -7.82
N ILE A 246 -4.78 -14.84 -7.45
CA ILE A 246 -3.45 -14.91 -8.02
C ILE A 246 -2.43 -15.12 -6.90
N LYS A 247 -1.49 -16.03 -7.14
CA LYS A 247 -0.31 -16.20 -6.28
C LYS A 247 0.87 -15.48 -6.90
N ILE A 248 1.43 -14.52 -6.19
CA ILE A 248 2.58 -13.74 -6.60
C ILE A 248 3.80 -14.35 -5.90
N GLU A 249 4.51 -15.20 -6.62
CA GLU A 249 5.81 -15.69 -6.19
C GLU A 249 6.85 -14.62 -6.56
N SER A 250 7.63 -14.21 -5.60
CA SER A 250 8.65 -13.16 -5.74
C SER A 250 9.66 -13.50 -6.84
N GLN A 251 9.28 -13.30 -8.11
CA GLN A 251 10.20 -13.43 -9.25
C GLN A 251 11.03 -12.17 -9.48
N THR A 252 10.70 -11.10 -8.83
CA THR A 252 11.44 -9.83 -8.84
C THR A 252 11.72 -9.43 -7.40
N SER A 253 12.73 -10.03 -6.79
CA SER A 253 13.32 -9.41 -5.62
C SER A 253 13.93 -8.09 -6.10
N LEU A 254 13.23 -6.99 -5.85
CA LEU A 254 13.78 -5.66 -6.03
C LEU A 254 15.10 -5.60 -5.27
N SER A 255 16.14 -5.09 -5.90
CA SER A 255 17.39 -4.81 -5.20
C SER A 255 17.13 -3.68 -4.19
N GLU A 256 17.95 -3.61 -3.16
CA GLU A 256 17.88 -2.54 -2.17
C GLU A 256 17.96 -1.14 -2.81
N ASP A 257 18.80 -0.98 -3.84
CA ASP A 257 18.92 0.27 -4.59
C ASP A 257 17.61 0.62 -5.32
N GLU A 258 16.88 -0.35 -5.85
CA GLU A 258 15.57 -0.14 -6.49
C GLU A 258 14.50 0.22 -5.45
N ILE A 259 14.48 -0.42 -4.29
CA ILE A 259 13.56 -0.10 -3.19
C ILE A 259 13.78 1.35 -2.74
N GLN A 260 15.04 1.72 -2.47
CA GLN A 260 15.39 3.08 -2.03
C GLN A 260 15.08 4.14 -3.11
N SER A 261 15.30 3.81 -4.39
CA SER A 261 14.93 4.69 -5.49
C SER A 261 13.43 4.96 -5.54
N LYS A 262 12.60 3.92 -5.36
CA LYS A 262 11.13 4.08 -5.35
C LYS A 262 10.63 4.88 -4.16
N ILE A 263 11.23 4.70 -2.99
CA ILE A 263 10.89 5.49 -1.79
C ILE A 263 11.26 6.96 -2.01
N ALA A 264 12.47 7.23 -2.50
CA ALA A 264 12.94 8.59 -2.77
C ALA A 264 12.08 9.29 -3.85
N GLU A 265 11.73 8.58 -4.92
CA GLU A 265 10.84 9.07 -5.97
C GLU A 265 9.46 9.42 -5.40
N ALA A 266 8.90 8.57 -4.55
CA ALA A 266 7.61 8.83 -3.92
C ALA A 266 7.66 10.05 -2.97
N GLU A 267 8.76 10.24 -2.23
CA GLU A 267 8.96 11.43 -1.39
C GLU A 267 9.11 12.72 -2.24
N GLU A 268 9.82 12.65 -3.38
CA GLU A 268 9.99 13.78 -4.30
C GLU A 268 8.66 14.27 -4.89
N PHE A 269 7.80 13.34 -5.30
CA PHE A 269 6.52 13.65 -5.94
C PHE A 269 5.32 13.68 -4.99
N ALA A 270 5.50 13.48 -3.67
CA ALA A 270 4.41 13.33 -2.70
C ALA A 270 3.39 14.47 -2.73
N GLU A 271 3.83 15.74 -2.78
CA GLU A 271 2.93 16.90 -2.79
C GLU A 271 2.21 17.06 -4.14
N GLU A 272 2.85 16.69 -5.24
CA GLU A 272 2.24 16.71 -6.57
C GLU A 272 1.19 15.60 -6.67
N ASP A 273 1.54 14.38 -6.33
CA ASP A 273 0.65 13.22 -6.35
C ASP A 273 -0.57 13.44 -5.45
N LYS A 274 -0.38 14.00 -4.26
CA LYS A 274 -1.48 14.33 -3.35
C LYS A 274 -2.47 15.33 -3.97
N ARG A 275 -1.97 16.36 -4.65
CA ARG A 275 -2.85 17.32 -5.34
C ARG A 275 -3.59 16.67 -6.50
N ARG A 276 -2.90 15.85 -7.31
CA ARG A 276 -3.51 15.12 -8.42
C ARG A 276 -4.57 14.16 -7.93
N LYS A 277 -4.30 13.39 -6.86
CA LYS A 277 -5.27 12.50 -6.23
C LYS A 277 -6.50 13.24 -5.73
N ALA A 278 -6.33 14.38 -5.05
CA ALA A 278 -7.44 15.19 -4.57
C ALA A 278 -8.38 15.63 -5.72
N ARG A 279 -7.84 15.91 -6.92
CA ARG A 279 -8.63 16.22 -8.11
C ARG A 279 -9.39 15.00 -8.63
N VAL A 280 -8.74 13.84 -8.69
CA VAL A 280 -9.39 12.58 -9.10
C VAL A 280 -10.51 12.24 -8.11
N ASP A 281 -10.26 12.35 -6.82
CA ASP A 281 -11.25 12.06 -5.77
C ASP A 281 -12.44 13.01 -5.87
N LEU A 282 -12.20 14.32 -6.10
CA LEU A 282 -13.27 15.31 -6.30
C LEU A 282 -14.12 14.98 -7.53
N ARG A 283 -13.49 14.62 -8.67
CA ARG A 283 -14.21 14.19 -9.87
C ARG A 283 -15.06 12.95 -9.61
N ASN A 284 -14.48 11.92 -8.99
CA ASN A 284 -15.17 10.67 -8.68
C ASN A 284 -16.33 10.90 -7.70
N GLN A 285 -16.16 11.81 -6.73
CA GLN A 285 -17.24 12.22 -5.82
C GLN A 285 -18.38 12.92 -6.57
N ALA A 286 -18.05 13.87 -7.43
CA ALA A 286 -19.05 14.58 -8.26
C ALA A 286 -19.82 13.61 -9.17
N ASP A 287 -19.12 12.69 -9.84
CA ASP A 287 -19.74 11.64 -10.68
C ASP A 287 -20.68 10.73 -9.87
N SER A 288 -20.26 10.34 -8.67
CA SER A 288 -21.11 9.55 -7.77
C SER A 288 -22.39 10.29 -7.36
N ILE A 289 -22.29 11.59 -7.06
CA ILE A 289 -23.44 12.44 -6.71
C ILE A 289 -24.38 12.58 -7.93
N VAL A 290 -23.85 12.86 -9.10
CA VAL A 290 -24.66 12.95 -10.34
C VAL A 290 -25.43 11.66 -10.57
N TYR A 291 -24.74 10.52 -10.50
CA TYR A 291 -25.36 9.21 -10.73
C TYR A 291 -26.45 8.89 -9.70
N GLN A 292 -26.14 9.04 -8.41
CA GLN A 292 -27.09 8.74 -7.35
C GLN A 292 -28.33 9.64 -7.40
N THR A 293 -28.13 10.92 -7.72
CA THR A 293 -29.22 11.87 -7.82
C THR A 293 -30.09 11.58 -9.04
N ARG A 294 -29.51 11.30 -10.22
CA ARG A 294 -30.27 10.87 -11.41
C ARG A 294 -31.10 9.63 -11.12
N LYS A 295 -30.51 8.62 -10.53
CA LYS A 295 -31.22 7.38 -10.16
C LYS A 295 -32.37 7.64 -9.18
N MET A 296 -32.15 8.45 -8.14
CA MET A 296 -33.21 8.83 -7.22
C MET A 296 -34.34 9.59 -7.91
N MET A 297 -34.02 10.45 -8.88
CA MET A 297 -35.03 11.16 -9.67
C MET A 297 -35.85 10.22 -10.57
N GLU A 298 -35.21 9.18 -11.15
CA GLU A 298 -35.90 8.13 -11.90
C GLU A 298 -36.82 7.30 -10.97
N ASP A 299 -36.29 6.82 -9.85
CA ASP A 299 -37.00 5.99 -8.88
C ASP A 299 -38.17 6.74 -8.21
N SER A 300 -38.11 8.06 -8.12
CA SER A 300 -39.21 8.88 -7.56
C SER A 300 -40.47 8.91 -8.45
N GLY A 301 -40.35 8.60 -9.73
CA GLY A 301 -41.47 8.47 -10.68
C GLY A 301 -42.40 9.69 -10.67
N ASP A 302 -43.70 9.45 -10.45
CA ASP A 302 -44.76 10.47 -10.43
C ASP A 302 -44.89 11.20 -9.08
N LYS A 303 -44.06 10.86 -8.08
CA LYS A 303 -44.08 11.51 -6.75
C LYS A 303 -43.52 12.95 -6.78
N LEU A 304 -42.78 13.28 -7.83
CA LEU A 304 -42.26 14.62 -8.07
C LEU A 304 -42.82 15.17 -9.37
N SER A 305 -43.29 16.42 -9.33
CA SER A 305 -43.72 17.13 -10.56
C SER A 305 -42.53 17.48 -11.45
N ASP A 306 -42.80 17.74 -12.73
CA ASP A 306 -41.76 18.21 -13.68
C ASP A 306 -41.15 19.55 -13.22
N ASP A 307 -41.93 20.40 -12.56
CA ASP A 307 -41.47 21.69 -12.01
C ASP A 307 -40.49 21.46 -10.83
N ASP A 308 -40.63 20.37 -10.09
CA ASP A 308 -39.69 20.00 -9.00
C ASP A 308 -38.40 19.33 -9.53
N LYS A 309 -38.53 18.59 -10.63
CA LYS A 309 -37.40 17.90 -11.28
C LYS A 309 -36.51 18.84 -12.09
N ALA A 310 -37.10 19.88 -12.73
CA ALA A 310 -36.37 20.75 -13.62
C ALA A 310 -35.13 21.43 -13.03
N PRO A 311 -35.20 22.07 -11.82
CA PRO A 311 -34.02 22.71 -11.23
C PRO A 311 -32.93 21.69 -10.80
N VAL A 312 -33.31 20.46 -10.42
CA VAL A 312 -32.34 19.41 -10.11
C VAL A 312 -31.61 18.97 -11.37
N ASN A 313 -32.36 18.70 -12.44
CA ASN A 313 -31.77 18.27 -13.73
C ASN A 313 -30.84 19.34 -14.31
N GLU A 314 -31.20 20.63 -14.20
CA GLU A 314 -30.33 21.73 -14.63
C GLU A 314 -28.98 21.70 -13.88
N LYS A 315 -29.00 21.52 -12.55
CA LYS A 315 -27.77 21.46 -11.74
C LYS A 315 -26.97 20.18 -11.97
N LEU A 316 -27.62 19.06 -12.25
CA LEU A 316 -26.98 17.82 -12.64
C LEU A 316 -26.25 17.97 -13.98
N ASP A 317 -26.90 18.56 -14.99
CA ASP A 317 -26.29 18.76 -16.31
C ASP A 317 -25.12 19.76 -16.25
N GLU A 318 -25.23 20.82 -15.42
CA GLU A 318 -24.12 21.75 -15.17
C GLU A 318 -22.93 21.04 -14.49
N LEU A 319 -23.18 20.22 -13.47
CA LEU A 319 -22.13 19.49 -12.75
C LEU A 319 -21.48 18.40 -13.63
N GLU A 320 -22.30 17.64 -14.37
CA GLU A 320 -21.82 16.64 -15.31
C GLU A 320 -20.93 17.24 -16.40
N GLY A 321 -21.31 18.42 -16.95
CA GLY A 321 -20.50 19.14 -17.93
C GLY A 321 -19.14 19.63 -17.42
N LEU A 322 -18.93 19.70 -16.09
CA LEU A 322 -17.64 20.03 -15.48
C LEU A 322 -16.72 18.82 -15.27
N ILE A 323 -17.26 17.60 -15.29
CA ILE A 323 -16.50 16.37 -15.01
C ILE A 323 -16.44 15.41 -16.19
N MET A 324 -17.34 15.57 -17.19
CA MET A 324 -17.46 14.71 -18.38
C MET A 324 -17.48 15.55 -19.65
N ASN A 325 -16.81 15.06 -20.68
CA ASN A 325 -16.86 15.64 -22.02
C ASN A 325 -17.20 14.54 -23.03
N GLU A 326 -18.31 14.71 -23.77
CA GLU A 326 -18.81 13.73 -24.75
C GLU A 326 -18.93 12.28 -24.22
N GLY A 327 -19.23 12.13 -22.92
CA GLY A 327 -19.37 10.83 -22.26
C GLY A 327 -18.06 10.22 -21.73
N GLU A 328 -16.94 10.92 -21.91
CA GLU A 328 -15.64 10.53 -21.36
C GLU A 328 -15.26 11.45 -20.18
N PRO A 329 -14.61 10.92 -19.13
CA PRO A 329 -14.14 11.73 -17.99
C PRO A 329 -13.14 12.79 -18.45
N ILE A 330 -13.33 14.04 -18.03
CA ILE A 330 -12.34 15.11 -18.24
C ILE A 330 -11.05 14.78 -17.52
N ASP A 331 -9.90 15.08 -18.16
CA ASP A 331 -8.60 14.88 -17.51
C ASP A 331 -8.54 15.68 -16.20
N PHE A 332 -8.06 15.05 -15.13
CA PHE A 332 -8.00 15.68 -13.82
C PHE A 332 -7.12 16.95 -13.80
N GLU A 333 -6.18 17.10 -14.75
CA GLU A 333 -5.36 18.30 -14.85
C GLU A 333 -6.14 19.51 -15.41
N GLU A 334 -7.22 19.26 -16.15
CA GLU A 334 -8.08 20.28 -16.75
C GLU A 334 -9.31 20.65 -15.89
N LEU A 335 -9.52 19.98 -14.74
CA LEU A 335 -10.68 20.20 -13.87
C LEU A 335 -10.65 21.59 -13.20
N ASP A 336 -11.78 22.28 -13.19
CA ASP A 336 -12.03 23.45 -12.37
C ASP A 336 -12.62 23.03 -11.02
N GLU A 337 -11.74 22.80 -10.04
CA GLU A 337 -12.09 22.33 -8.70
C GLU A 337 -13.10 23.27 -7.99
N ALA A 338 -12.91 24.58 -8.15
CA ALA A 338 -13.78 25.58 -7.50
C ALA A 338 -15.19 25.55 -8.11
N ALA A 339 -15.29 25.43 -9.45
CA ALA A 339 -16.57 25.30 -10.12
C ALA A 339 -17.30 24.02 -9.74
N ILE A 340 -16.58 22.87 -9.67
CA ILE A 340 -17.15 21.58 -9.26
C ILE A 340 -17.70 21.66 -7.84
N GLN A 341 -16.91 22.14 -6.87
CA GLN A 341 -17.34 22.27 -5.48
C GLN A 341 -18.54 23.20 -5.32
N ALA A 342 -18.55 24.34 -6.04
CA ALA A 342 -19.69 25.26 -6.04
C ALA A 342 -20.95 24.59 -6.56
N LYS A 343 -20.87 23.86 -7.69
CA LYS A 343 -22.04 23.18 -8.28
C LYS A 343 -22.53 22.00 -7.43
N MET A 344 -21.64 21.28 -6.76
CA MET A 344 -22.04 20.26 -5.78
C MET A 344 -22.86 20.88 -4.64
N GLY A 345 -22.42 22.04 -4.11
CA GLY A 345 -23.16 22.77 -3.07
C GLY A 345 -24.53 23.29 -3.55
N GLU A 346 -24.58 23.85 -4.78
CA GLU A 346 -25.87 24.30 -5.38
C GLU A 346 -26.85 23.12 -5.56
N LEU A 347 -26.35 21.96 -6.00
CA LEU A 347 -27.15 20.75 -6.15
C LEU A 347 -27.69 20.26 -4.79
N GLU A 348 -26.86 20.28 -3.74
CA GLU A 348 -27.25 19.88 -2.39
C GLU A 348 -28.39 20.78 -1.84
N GLU A 349 -28.32 22.10 -2.07
CA GLU A 349 -29.38 23.03 -1.68
C GLU A 349 -30.72 22.72 -2.38
N VAL A 350 -30.69 22.47 -3.67
CA VAL A 350 -31.90 22.12 -4.44
C VAL A 350 -32.46 20.77 -4.01
N MET A 351 -31.58 19.80 -3.75
CA MET A 351 -31.94 18.46 -3.29
C MET A 351 -32.60 18.46 -1.89
N HIS A 352 -32.22 19.37 -1.01
CA HIS A 352 -32.87 19.50 0.30
C HIS A 352 -34.38 19.82 0.16
N GLY A 353 -34.74 20.70 -0.80
CA GLY A 353 -36.13 21.03 -1.12
C GLY A 353 -36.90 19.82 -1.68
N VAL A 354 -36.28 19.07 -2.58
CA VAL A 354 -36.90 17.87 -3.18
C VAL A 354 -37.08 16.75 -2.15
N SER A 355 -36.07 16.53 -1.31
CA SER A 355 -36.16 15.53 -0.23
C SER A 355 -37.32 15.80 0.74
N THR A 356 -37.54 17.05 1.07
CA THR A 356 -38.69 17.43 1.95
C THR A 356 -40.03 17.06 1.29
N LYS A 357 -40.19 17.34 0.00
CA LYS A 357 -41.41 16.98 -0.75
C LYS A 357 -41.59 15.45 -0.89
N LEU A 358 -40.52 14.70 -1.10
CA LEU A 358 -40.57 13.23 -1.12
C LEU A 358 -41.02 12.65 0.21
N TYR A 359 -40.52 13.22 1.31
CA TYR A 359 -40.99 12.83 2.68
C TYR A 359 -42.47 13.14 2.89
N GLU A 360 -42.91 14.31 2.45
CA GLU A 360 -44.34 14.71 2.53
C GLU A 360 -45.25 13.79 1.71
N ALA A 361 -44.81 13.46 0.47
CA ALA A 361 -45.54 12.53 -0.40
C ALA A 361 -45.61 11.11 0.21
N ALA A 362 -44.48 10.60 0.74
CA ALA A 362 -44.43 9.29 1.38
C ALA A 362 -45.28 9.23 2.65
N ALA A 363 -45.31 10.33 3.45
CA ALA A 363 -46.16 10.42 4.62
C ALA A 363 -47.67 10.46 4.26
N ALA A 364 -48.02 11.14 3.16
CA ALA A 364 -49.37 11.15 2.64
C ALA A 364 -49.85 9.77 2.17
N GLU A 365 -49.00 9.04 1.41
CA GLU A 365 -49.26 7.66 0.98
C GLU A 365 -49.46 6.70 2.17
N MET A 366 -48.61 6.81 3.21
CA MET A 366 -48.79 6.03 4.43
C MET A 366 -50.10 6.33 5.18
N ALA A 367 -50.47 7.62 5.25
CA ALA A 367 -51.74 8.05 5.85
C ALA A 367 -52.96 7.53 5.07
N GLU A 368 -52.92 7.58 3.73
CA GLU A 368 -53.97 7.00 2.87
C GLU A 368 -54.07 5.47 3.01
N GLN A 369 -52.94 4.76 3.08
CA GLN A 369 -52.92 3.31 3.30
C GLN A 369 -53.46 2.93 4.68
N GLN A 370 -53.16 3.72 5.74
CA GLN A 370 -53.74 3.53 7.05
C GLN A 370 -55.24 3.79 7.07
N ALA A 371 -55.70 4.88 6.44
CA ALA A 371 -57.12 5.18 6.32
C ALA A 371 -57.87 4.14 5.47
N ALA A 372 -57.26 3.60 4.41
CA ALA A 372 -57.85 2.51 3.62
C ALA A 372 -57.94 1.19 4.42
N ASN A 373 -56.95 0.86 5.25
CA ASN A 373 -56.96 -0.28 6.12
C ASN A 373 -58.01 -0.14 7.26
N GLU A 374 -58.17 1.07 7.83
CA GLU A 374 -59.21 1.35 8.81
C GLU A 374 -60.62 1.33 8.21
N ALA A 375 -60.80 1.83 6.97
CA ALA A 375 -62.10 1.76 6.26
C ALA A 375 -62.43 0.33 5.76
N GLY A 376 -61.47 -0.55 5.61
CA GLY A 376 -61.67 -1.99 5.30
C GLY A 376 -61.96 -2.86 6.51
N ALA A 377 -61.79 -2.35 7.74
CA ALA A 377 -62.03 -3.08 9.00
C ALA A 377 -63.45 -3.01 9.52
N ASP A 378 -64.39 -2.30 8.87
CA ASP A 378 -65.81 -2.16 9.28
C ASP A 378 -66.71 -3.23 8.61
N GLY A 379 -66.19 -4.42 8.35
CA GLY A 379 -66.89 -5.59 7.79
C GLY A 379 -66.58 -6.85 8.57
N ASP A 380 -67.30 -7.06 9.66
CA ASP A 380 -67.68 -8.33 10.28
C ASP A 380 -66.58 -9.41 10.48
N GLY A 381 -66.14 -9.56 11.71
CA GLY A 381 -65.34 -10.72 12.14
C GLY A 381 -64.43 -10.44 13.33
N VAL A 382 -64.97 -10.34 14.53
CA VAL A 382 -64.18 -10.43 15.76
C VAL A 382 -63.56 -11.83 15.82
N VAL A 383 -62.27 -11.98 15.55
CA VAL A 383 -61.49 -13.17 15.92
C VAL A 383 -60.86 -12.87 17.27
N GLU A 384 -61.47 -13.44 18.34
CA GLU A 384 -60.81 -13.55 19.64
C GLU A 384 -59.51 -14.39 19.45
N ALA A 385 -58.39 -13.77 19.52
CA ALA A 385 -57.12 -14.47 19.65
C ALA A 385 -56.86 -14.75 21.14
N ASP A 386 -57.06 -16.00 21.53
CA ASP A 386 -56.65 -16.51 22.84
C ASP A 386 -55.10 -16.53 22.90
N PHE A 387 -54.52 -15.69 23.68
CA PHE A 387 -53.08 -15.73 23.97
C PHE A 387 -52.86 -16.53 25.24
N GLU A 388 -52.38 -17.76 25.09
CA GLU A 388 -51.86 -18.57 26.18
C GLU A 388 -50.45 -18.06 26.55
N VAL A 389 -50.35 -17.43 27.73
CA VAL A 389 -49.08 -17.04 28.34
C VAL A 389 -48.38 -18.33 28.83
N VAL A 390 -47.35 -18.74 28.17
CA VAL A 390 -46.45 -19.78 28.67
C VAL A 390 -45.45 -19.15 29.60
N ASP A 391 -45.63 -19.31 30.91
CA ASP A 391 -44.66 -19.00 31.93
C ASP A 391 -43.42 -19.88 31.71
N GLY A 392 -42.30 -19.23 31.41
CA GLY A 392 -40.98 -19.89 31.32
C GLY A 392 -40.50 -20.25 32.73
N ASP A 393 -40.36 -21.53 32.96
CA ASP A 393 -39.80 -22.15 34.15
C ASP A 393 -38.29 -21.85 34.21
N ASP A 394 -37.89 -21.16 35.25
CA ASP A 394 -36.49 -21.02 35.67
C ASP A 394 -36.00 -22.34 36.24
N GLY A 395 -35.08 -23.02 35.56
CA GLY A 395 -34.44 -24.23 36.00
C GLY A 395 -32.92 -24.12 35.98
N ASP A 396 -32.32 -23.91 37.17
CA ASP A 396 -30.92 -24.12 37.54
C ASP A 396 -30.39 -25.49 37.01
N GLU A 397 -29.18 -25.45 36.38
CA GLU A 397 -27.96 -26.21 36.78
C GLU A 397 -26.77 -25.79 35.90
#